data_c34c58f52200c61423986e3fec4b67eb
#
_entry.id   c34c58f52200c61423986e3fec4b67eb
#
_cell.length_a   1.000
_cell.length_b   1.000
_cell.length_c   1.000
_cell.angle_alpha   90.00
_cell.angle_beta   90.00
_cell.angle_gamma   90.00
#
_symmetry.space_group_name_H-M   'P 1'
#
loop_
_entity.id
_entity.type
_entity.pdbx_description
1 polymer ?
#
loop_
_entity_poly.entity_id
_entity_poly.type
_entity_poly.pdbx_seq_one_letter_code
_entity_poly.pdbx_strand_id
1 'polypeptide(L)'
;MGVSPDLETNSSSFGERLMTKQIHIVRYGELIPCKTAFIDAHTPGSDKKENFTIIGGGVSEAADQHVHIKKTPGFNIGAAGQPPKCRNSLHTHRTAEVFFVLSGKWRFFWGRWGKTGEVILEPGDIFNIPTGMFRGFENIGTDYSMIMAILGGDDAGGGVVWAPQVIEEAKEHGLILGENGVLYDTKKSETLPHGINPKEVMDEASLSLMGEPSIIDIVPRWVS
;
A
#
# COMPACT_ATOMS: atom_id res chain seq x y z
N MET A 1 62.20 13.57 -47.53
CA MET A 1 61.94 13.61 -46.11
C MET A 1 60.51 14.16 -45.96
N GLY A 2 59.58 13.33 -45.83
CA GLY A 2 58.17 13.69 -45.62
C GLY A 2 57.58 12.67 -44.72
N VAL A 3 57.24 13.10 -43.53
CA VAL A 3 56.58 12.29 -42.46
C VAL A 3 55.07 12.41 -42.67
N SER A 4 54.45 11.29 -42.94
CA SER A 4 52.98 11.19 -42.91
C SER A 4 52.49 11.17 -41.48
N PRO A 5 51.40 11.86 -41.16
CA PRO A 5 50.71 11.66 -39.85
C PRO A 5 49.73 10.49 -39.93
N ASP A 6 49.91 9.56 -39.01
CA ASP A 6 49.00 8.44 -38.77
C ASP A 6 47.62 8.93 -38.36
N LEU A 7 46.63 8.55 -39.15
CA LEU A 7 45.21 8.68 -38.80
C LEU A 7 44.85 7.55 -37.81
N GLU A 8 44.90 7.84 -36.53
CA GLU A 8 44.24 6.99 -35.51
C GLU A 8 42.74 6.96 -35.75
N THR A 9 42.25 5.86 -36.28
CA THR A 9 40.84 5.56 -36.35
C THR A 9 40.31 5.21 -34.95
N ASN A 10 39.74 6.20 -34.32
CA ASN A 10 39.05 6.04 -33.06
C ASN A 10 37.71 5.29 -33.32
N SER A 11 37.77 3.96 -33.38
CA SER A 11 36.57 3.10 -33.40
C SER A 11 35.99 3.04 -32.01
N SER A 12 35.18 4.04 -31.65
CA SER A 12 34.28 3.92 -30.51
C SER A 12 33.27 2.80 -30.79
N SER A 13 33.57 1.61 -30.30
CA SER A 13 32.60 0.52 -30.23
C SER A 13 31.45 0.94 -29.30
N PHE A 14 30.43 1.55 -29.87
CA PHE A 14 29.13 1.66 -29.30
C PHE A 14 28.57 0.23 -29.23
N GLY A 15 29.01 -0.53 -28.21
CA GLY A 15 28.37 -1.74 -27.80
C GLY A 15 27.00 -1.38 -27.25
N GLU A 16 25.99 -1.33 -28.11
CA GLU A 16 24.60 -1.39 -27.70
C GLU A 16 24.44 -2.66 -26.87
N ARG A 17 24.53 -2.50 -25.54
CA ARG A 17 24.14 -3.53 -24.59
C ARG A 17 22.64 -3.73 -24.80
N LEU A 18 22.30 -4.69 -25.64
CA LEU A 18 20.91 -5.16 -25.77
C LEU A 18 20.37 -5.40 -24.37
N MET A 19 19.60 -4.44 -23.87
CA MET A 19 18.91 -4.57 -22.60
C MET A 19 17.93 -5.73 -22.77
N THR A 20 18.28 -6.89 -22.24
CA THR A 20 17.40 -8.06 -22.22
C THR A 20 16.12 -7.66 -21.48
N LYS A 21 15.02 -7.59 -22.20
CA LYS A 21 13.69 -7.36 -21.61
C LYS A 21 13.32 -8.62 -20.82
N GLN A 22 13.18 -8.46 -19.52
CA GLN A 22 12.84 -9.55 -18.61
C GLN A 22 11.34 -9.56 -18.35
N ILE A 23 10.72 -10.72 -18.55
CA ILE A 23 9.31 -10.97 -18.18
C ILE A 23 9.30 -11.50 -16.73
N HIS A 24 8.44 -10.92 -15.90
CA HIS A 24 8.24 -11.35 -14.52
C HIS A 24 6.82 -11.92 -14.36
N ILE A 25 6.70 -13.02 -13.66
CA ILE A 25 5.43 -13.68 -13.37
C ILE A 25 5.39 -13.99 -11.87
N VAL A 26 4.29 -13.64 -11.22
CA VAL A 26 3.97 -14.07 -9.87
C VAL A 26 2.66 -14.86 -9.93
N ARG A 27 2.67 -16.06 -9.36
CA ARG A 27 1.47 -16.89 -9.30
C ARG A 27 0.74 -16.69 -7.99
N TYR A 28 -0.58 -16.66 -8.05
CA TYR A 28 -1.42 -16.46 -6.87
C TYR A 28 -1.07 -17.41 -5.70
N GLY A 29 -0.86 -18.70 -5.99
CA GLY A 29 -0.51 -19.69 -4.97
C GLY A 29 0.92 -19.58 -4.43
N GLU A 30 1.74 -18.68 -4.97
CA GLU A 30 3.13 -18.44 -4.55
C GLU A 30 3.29 -17.10 -3.80
N LEU A 31 2.19 -16.39 -3.55
CA LEU A 31 2.21 -15.12 -2.82
C LEU A 31 2.64 -15.35 -1.37
N ILE A 32 3.61 -14.56 -0.92
CA ILE A 32 4.15 -14.59 0.43
C ILE A 32 3.54 -13.42 1.22
N PRO A 33 2.75 -13.67 2.27
CA PRO A 33 2.13 -12.64 3.06
C PRO A 33 3.11 -11.99 4.05
N CYS A 34 2.93 -10.70 4.28
CA CYS A 34 3.41 -9.98 5.45
C CYS A 34 2.24 -9.77 6.43
N LYS A 35 2.32 -10.34 7.63
CA LYS A 35 1.26 -10.26 8.65
C LYS A 35 1.39 -9.04 9.55
N THR A 36 2.55 -8.39 9.52
CA THR A 36 2.89 -7.19 10.31
C THR A 36 3.23 -6.02 9.41
N ALA A 37 2.58 -5.93 8.24
CA ALA A 37 2.88 -4.91 7.24
C ALA A 37 2.56 -3.49 7.71
N PHE A 38 1.62 -3.32 8.64
CA PHE A 38 1.05 -2.04 9.02
C PHE A 38 0.83 -1.92 10.52
N ILE A 39 0.79 -0.69 11.01
CA ILE A 39 0.67 -0.34 12.43
C ILE A 39 -0.53 -0.99 13.15
N ASP A 40 -1.61 -1.27 12.43
CA ASP A 40 -2.81 -1.90 13.00
C ASP A 40 -2.75 -3.44 13.03
N ALA A 41 -1.58 -4.05 12.76
CA ALA A 41 -1.44 -5.50 12.68
C ALA A 41 -1.66 -6.24 14.01
N HIS A 42 -1.61 -5.55 15.14
CA HIS A 42 -1.92 -6.12 16.46
C HIS A 42 -3.27 -5.66 17.02
N THR A 43 -3.97 -4.78 16.30
CA THR A 43 -5.26 -4.24 16.72
C THR A 43 -6.36 -5.29 16.52
N PRO A 44 -7.23 -5.51 17.51
CA PRO A 44 -8.34 -6.45 17.39
C PRO A 44 -9.21 -6.18 16.15
N GLY A 45 -9.44 -7.23 15.36
CA GLY A 45 -10.17 -7.13 14.10
C GLY A 45 -9.30 -6.76 12.89
N SER A 46 -8.02 -6.38 13.09
CA SER A 46 -7.04 -6.20 12.02
C SER A 46 -5.86 -7.18 12.12
N ASP A 47 -5.76 -7.90 13.22
CA ASP A 47 -4.67 -8.79 13.62
C ASP A 47 -4.55 -10.08 12.80
N LYS A 48 -5.53 -10.35 11.93
CA LYS A 48 -5.54 -11.54 11.06
C LYS A 48 -5.39 -11.24 9.58
N LYS A 49 -5.13 -9.98 9.24
CA LYS A 49 -4.94 -9.60 7.84
C LYS A 49 -3.58 -10.06 7.31
N GLU A 50 -3.56 -10.34 6.03
CA GLU A 50 -2.36 -10.66 5.28
C GLU A 50 -2.19 -9.63 4.17
N ASN A 51 -1.01 -9.04 4.07
CA ASN A 51 -0.68 -8.07 3.03
C ASN A 51 0.39 -8.64 2.12
N PHE A 52 0.23 -8.44 0.83
CA PHE A 52 1.12 -8.94 -0.21
C PHE A 52 1.68 -7.76 -0.99
N THR A 53 3.00 -7.68 -1.09
CA THR A 53 3.69 -6.70 -1.94
C THR A 53 4.10 -7.40 -3.23
N ILE A 54 3.34 -7.14 -4.30
CA ILE A 54 3.44 -7.91 -5.54
C ILE A 54 4.37 -7.23 -6.54
N ILE A 55 4.13 -5.96 -6.86
CA ILE A 55 4.98 -5.17 -7.74
C ILE A 55 5.39 -3.88 -7.03
N GLY A 56 6.69 -3.61 -6.98
CA GLY A 56 7.25 -2.47 -6.28
C GLY A 56 7.21 -2.62 -4.76
N GLY A 57 7.78 -1.66 -4.04
CA GLY A 57 7.85 -1.66 -2.57
C GLY A 57 6.52 -1.41 -1.87
N GLY A 58 5.54 -0.84 -2.59
CA GLY A 58 4.24 -0.51 -2.02
C GLY A 58 4.34 0.49 -0.87
N VAL A 59 3.42 0.38 0.07
CA VAL A 59 3.27 1.28 1.23
C VAL A 59 3.48 0.57 2.58
N SER A 60 3.97 -0.66 2.59
CA SER A 60 4.20 -1.41 3.82
C SER A 60 5.21 -0.71 4.73
N GLU A 61 4.94 -0.75 6.03
CA GLU A 61 5.78 -0.19 7.09
C GLU A 61 6.74 -1.24 7.69
N ALA A 62 6.62 -2.51 7.24
CA ALA A 62 7.54 -3.58 7.65
C ALA A 62 8.81 -3.55 6.82
N ALA A 63 9.96 -3.44 7.49
CA ALA A 63 11.27 -3.38 6.83
C ALA A 63 11.65 -4.70 6.14
N ASP A 64 11.11 -5.82 6.60
CA ASP A 64 11.42 -7.19 6.16
C ASP A 64 10.37 -7.78 5.20
N GLN A 65 9.46 -6.95 4.68
CA GLN A 65 8.45 -7.43 3.74
C GLN A 65 9.05 -8.07 2.49
N HIS A 66 8.43 -9.15 2.03
CA HIS A 66 8.79 -9.75 0.75
C HIS A 66 8.21 -8.97 -0.42
N VAL A 67 9.07 -8.53 -1.35
CA VAL A 67 8.66 -7.90 -2.61
C VAL A 67 8.87 -8.89 -3.75
N HIS A 68 7.78 -9.34 -4.40
CA HIS A 68 7.85 -10.37 -5.45
C HIS A 68 8.51 -9.87 -6.72
N ILE A 69 8.09 -8.71 -7.23
CA ILE A 69 8.67 -8.06 -8.40
C ILE A 69 9.14 -6.65 -7.99
N LYS A 70 10.45 -6.48 -7.84
CA LYS A 70 11.04 -5.23 -7.34
C LYS A 70 10.94 -4.07 -8.32
N LYS A 71 10.99 -4.38 -9.63
CA LYS A 71 10.94 -3.35 -10.68
C LYS A 71 9.50 -2.91 -10.92
N THR A 72 9.24 -1.62 -10.82
CA THR A 72 7.93 -1.03 -11.09
C THR A 72 7.80 -0.60 -12.56
N PRO A 73 6.61 -0.71 -13.14
CA PRO A 73 6.29 -0.22 -14.48
C PRO A 73 5.57 1.16 -14.46
N GLY A 74 5.76 1.98 -13.43
CA GLY A 74 5.06 3.25 -13.22
C GLY A 74 3.89 3.16 -12.24
N PHE A 75 3.72 2.01 -11.56
CA PHE A 75 2.73 1.78 -10.50
C PHE A 75 3.18 0.62 -9.60
N ASN A 76 2.62 0.58 -8.40
CA ASN A 76 2.81 -0.54 -7.47
C ASN A 76 1.54 -1.38 -7.41
N ILE A 77 1.68 -2.68 -7.14
CA ILE A 77 0.57 -3.57 -6.89
C ILE A 77 0.79 -4.27 -5.55
N GLY A 78 -0.20 -4.14 -4.69
CA GLY A 78 -0.35 -4.92 -3.47
C GLY A 78 -1.66 -5.69 -3.45
N ALA A 79 -1.82 -6.53 -2.45
CA ALA A 79 -3.08 -7.18 -2.15
C ALA A 79 -3.30 -7.29 -0.64
N ALA A 80 -4.56 -7.31 -0.23
CA ALA A 80 -4.96 -7.60 1.14
C ALA A 80 -5.82 -8.86 1.13
N GLY A 81 -5.37 -9.88 1.88
CA GLY A 81 -6.11 -11.09 2.16
C GLY A 81 -6.62 -11.05 3.60
N GLN A 82 -7.92 -11.32 3.80
CA GLN A 82 -8.53 -11.20 5.11
C GLN A 82 -9.56 -12.30 5.36
N PRO A 83 -9.55 -12.91 6.55
CA PRO A 83 -10.67 -13.77 6.98
C PRO A 83 -11.94 -12.93 7.23
N PRO A 84 -13.10 -13.56 7.43
CA PRO A 84 -14.33 -12.87 7.78
C PRO A 84 -14.17 -11.95 8.98
N LYS A 85 -14.80 -10.76 8.93
CA LYS A 85 -14.79 -9.71 9.97
C LYS A 85 -13.40 -9.10 10.23
N CYS A 86 -12.42 -9.39 9.40
CA CYS A 86 -11.13 -8.72 9.47
C CYS A 86 -11.17 -7.44 8.65
N ARG A 87 -10.54 -6.39 9.17
CA ARG A 87 -10.55 -5.06 8.57
C ARG A 87 -9.14 -4.50 8.37
N ASN A 88 -9.02 -3.55 7.48
CA ASN A 88 -7.93 -2.59 7.42
C ASN A 88 -8.42 -1.26 7.97
N SER A 89 -7.67 -0.69 8.91
CA SER A 89 -8.09 0.50 9.66
C SER A 89 -8.06 1.77 8.80
N LEU A 90 -8.65 2.86 9.29
CA LEU A 90 -8.75 4.14 8.58
C LEU A 90 -7.38 4.74 8.29
N HIS A 91 -7.12 4.95 7.02
CA HIS A 91 -5.86 5.50 6.52
C HIS A 91 -6.08 6.25 5.21
N THR A 92 -5.09 7.01 4.81
CA THR A 92 -5.04 7.65 3.49
C THR A 92 -3.64 7.55 2.91
N HIS A 93 -3.51 7.79 1.61
CA HIS A 93 -2.24 7.86 0.88
C HIS A 93 -2.09 9.19 0.15
N ARG A 94 -0.86 9.55 -0.15
CA ARG A 94 -0.54 10.68 -1.03
C ARG A 94 -0.63 10.30 -2.50
N THR A 95 -0.52 9.02 -2.80
CA THR A 95 -0.65 8.46 -4.15
C THR A 95 -2.10 8.08 -4.45
N ALA A 96 -2.47 8.10 -5.72
CA ALA A 96 -3.73 7.53 -6.17
C ALA A 96 -3.79 6.03 -5.85
N GLU A 97 -4.95 5.55 -5.47
CA GLU A 97 -5.17 4.13 -5.18
C GLU A 97 -6.50 3.67 -5.78
N VAL A 98 -6.44 2.50 -6.41
CA VAL A 98 -7.60 1.82 -6.96
C VAL A 98 -7.63 0.41 -6.41
N PHE A 99 -8.78 -0.01 -5.90
CA PHE A 99 -9.03 -1.37 -5.45
C PHE A 99 -9.78 -2.16 -6.52
N PHE A 100 -9.43 -3.42 -6.63
CA PHE A 100 -10.12 -4.42 -7.44
C PHE A 100 -10.46 -5.61 -6.56
N VAL A 101 -11.75 -5.96 -6.46
CA VAL A 101 -12.20 -7.10 -5.66
C VAL A 101 -11.95 -8.39 -6.43
N LEU A 102 -11.06 -9.24 -5.90
CA LEU A 102 -10.73 -10.54 -6.49
C LEU A 102 -11.69 -11.63 -6.03
N SER A 103 -12.07 -11.61 -4.74
CA SER A 103 -12.98 -12.59 -4.16
C SER A 103 -13.70 -12.03 -2.94
N GLY A 104 -14.81 -12.65 -2.57
CA GLY A 104 -15.57 -12.36 -1.35
C GLY A 104 -16.45 -11.13 -1.42
N LYS A 105 -16.86 -10.66 -0.26
CA LYS A 105 -17.75 -9.50 -0.12
C LYS A 105 -17.12 -8.50 0.83
N TRP A 106 -16.95 -7.28 0.36
CA TRP A 106 -16.18 -6.26 1.04
C TRP A 106 -17.02 -5.03 1.31
N ARG A 107 -16.89 -4.50 2.53
CA ARG A 107 -17.38 -3.19 2.92
C ARG A 107 -16.22 -2.22 2.90
N PHE A 108 -16.29 -1.18 2.07
CA PHE A 108 -15.42 -0.02 2.13
C PHE A 108 -16.15 1.10 2.84
N PHE A 109 -15.47 1.80 3.74
CA PHE A 109 -16.02 2.89 4.52
C PHE A 109 -15.02 4.05 4.59
N TRP A 110 -15.50 5.28 4.71
CA TRP A 110 -14.64 6.45 4.64
C TRP A 110 -15.10 7.61 5.53
N GLY A 111 -14.25 8.69 5.52
CA GLY A 111 -14.39 9.89 6.32
C GLY A 111 -13.57 9.87 7.59
N ARG A 112 -13.52 11.00 8.29
CA ARG A 112 -12.69 11.20 9.50
C ARG A 112 -12.83 10.07 10.52
N TRP A 113 -14.05 9.58 10.71
CA TRP A 113 -14.40 8.52 11.66
C TRP A 113 -14.88 7.22 10.99
N GLY A 114 -14.75 7.13 9.66
CA GLY A 114 -15.27 6.00 8.91
C GLY A 114 -16.80 5.91 8.89
N LYS A 115 -17.49 7.02 9.06
CA LYS A 115 -18.95 7.09 9.18
C LYS A 115 -19.61 8.02 8.17
N THR A 116 -18.83 8.67 7.29
CA THR A 116 -19.35 9.57 6.29
C THR A 116 -20.07 8.83 5.18
N GLY A 117 -19.59 7.64 4.82
CA GLY A 117 -20.24 6.77 3.87
C GLY A 117 -19.59 5.39 3.81
N GLU A 118 -20.29 4.47 3.14
CA GLU A 118 -19.82 3.12 2.89
C GLU A 118 -20.39 2.56 1.59
N VAL A 119 -19.72 1.56 1.05
CA VAL A 119 -20.19 0.79 -0.11
C VAL A 119 -19.83 -0.67 0.07
N ILE A 120 -20.70 -1.56 -0.44
CA ILE A 120 -20.44 -2.99 -0.47
C ILE A 120 -20.05 -3.37 -1.89
N LEU A 121 -18.92 -4.05 -2.02
CA LEU A 121 -18.34 -4.48 -3.29
C LEU A 121 -18.19 -6.00 -3.34
N GLU A 122 -18.31 -6.55 -4.55
CA GLU A 122 -18.25 -7.97 -4.85
C GLU A 122 -17.21 -8.24 -5.97
N PRO A 123 -16.83 -9.49 -6.24
CA PRO A 123 -15.81 -9.83 -7.23
C PRO A 123 -16.04 -9.16 -8.58
N GLY A 124 -14.99 -8.50 -9.09
CA GLY A 124 -15.02 -7.74 -10.34
C GLY A 124 -15.33 -6.25 -10.17
N ASP A 125 -15.79 -5.82 -8.99
CA ASP A 125 -16.00 -4.40 -8.72
C ASP A 125 -14.66 -3.67 -8.55
N ILE A 126 -14.64 -2.42 -8.98
CA ILE A 126 -13.50 -1.51 -8.90
C ILE A 126 -13.89 -0.31 -8.04
N PHE A 127 -13.03 0.07 -7.12
CA PHE A 127 -13.20 1.21 -6.25
C PHE A 127 -12.00 2.15 -6.35
N ASN A 128 -12.23 3.35 -6.86
CA ASN A 128 -11.27 4.44 -6.89
C ASN A 128 -11.60 5.42 -5.79
N ILE A 129 -10.66 5.67 -4.88
CA ILE A 129 -10.84 6.62 -3.80
C ILE A 129 -9.90 7.81 -3.95
N PRO A 130 -10.39 9.05 -3.78
CA PRO A 130 -9.55 10.24 -3.83
C PRO A 130 -8.42 10.20 -2.81
N THR A 131 -7.25 10.72 -3.21
CA THR A 131 -6.14 10.95 -2.29
C THR A 131 -6.57 11.92 -1.17
N GLY A 132 -5.96 11.77 0.00
CA GLY A 132 -6.24 12.64 1.15
C GLY A 132 -7.51 12.29 1.93
N MET A 133 -8.31 11.30 1.50
CA MET A 133 -9.49 10.85 2.22
C MET A 133 -9.18 9.61 3.06
N PHE A 134 -9.57 9.62 4.33
CA PHE A 134 -9.51 8.43 5.16
C PHE A 134 -10.51 7.38 4.69
N ARG A 135 -10.04 6.16 4.48
CA ARG A 135 -10.85 4.99 4.15
C ARG A 135 -10.32 3.77 4.90
N GLY A 136 -11.20 2.82 5.07
CA GLY A 136 -10.91 1.49 5.55
C GLY A 136 -11.76 0.48 4.78
N PHE A 137 -11.46 -0.79 4.95
CA PHE A 137 -12.23 -1.87 4.35
C PHE A 137 -12.27 -3.09 5.26
N GLU A 138 -13.31 -3.90 5.10
CA GLU A 138 -13.55 -5.08 5.91
C GLU A 138 -14.10 -6.21 5.04
N ASN A 139 -13.61 -7.42 5.24
CA ASN A 139 -14.23 -8.61 4.67
C ASN A 139 -15.50 -8.94 5.46
N ILE A 140 -16.66 -8.69 4.87
CA ILE A 140 -17.99 -9.01 5.44
C ILE A 140 -18.57 -10.32 4.90
N GLY A 141 -17.79 -11.05 4.10
CA GLY A 141 -18.14 -12.38 3.61
C GLY A 141 -17.98 -13.47 4.66
N THR A 142 -18.13 -14.71 4.23
CA THR A 142 -18.05 -15.92 5.09
C THR A 142 -16.69 -16.61 5.01
N ASP A 143 -15.89 -16.30 3.98
CA ASP A 143 -14.65 -16.99 3.68
C ASP A 143 -13.46 -16.02 3.62
N TYR A 144 -12.25 -16.57 3.69
CA TYR A 144 -11.05 -15.79 3.39
C TYR A 144 -11.12 -15.22 1.98
N SER A 145 -10.91 -13.94 1.86
CA SER A 145 -11.10 -13.22 0.61
C SER A 145 -9.98 -12.22 0.35
N MET A 146 -9.81 -11.83 -0.91
CA MET A 146 -8.72 -10.97 -1.34
C MET A 146 -9.20 -9.82 -2.22
N ILE A 147 -8.61 -8.65 -1.97
CA ILE A 147 -8.65 -7.48 -2.84
C ILE A 147 -7.25 -7.15 -3.33
N MET A 148 -7.16 -6.58 -4.53
CA MET A 148 -5.91 -6.03 -5.08
C MET A 148 -5.95 -4.51 -4.99
N ALA A 149 -4.82 -3.90 -4.60
CA ALA A 149 -4.62 -2.46 -4.60
C ALA A 149 -3.58 -2.08 -5.65
N ILE A 150 -3.90 -1.10 -6.48
CA ILE A 150 -3.00 -0.51 -7.47
C ILE A 150 -2.70 0.92 -7.02
N LEU A 151 -1.44 1.22 -6.77
CA LEU A 151 -0.94 2.51 -6.31
C LEU A 151 -0.18 3.21 -7.43
N GLY A 152 -0.49 4.47 -7.70
CA GLY A 152 0.17 5.24 -8.77
C GLY A 152 1.62 5.56 -8.45
N GLY A 153 2.46 5.61 -9.52
CA GLY A 153 3.88 5.95 -9.44
C GLY A 153 4.80 4.77 -9.12
N ASP A 154 6.09 4.99 -9.31
CA ASP A 154 7.14 4.00 -9.00
C ASP A 154 7.45 3.94 -7.50
N ASP A 155 7.29 5.08 -6.81
CA ASP A 155 7.32 5.19 -5.37
C ASP A 155 5.89 5.43 -4.87
N ALA A 156 5.45 4.65 -3.90
CA ALA A 156 4.13 4.79 -3.31
C ALA A 156 3.96 6.03 -2.40
N GLY A 157 4.87 6.99 -2.49
CA GLY A 157 4.70 8.34 -1.94
C GLY A 157 4.88 8.47 -0.43
N GLY A 158 5.74 7.66 0.15
CA GLY A 158 6.14 7.84 1.55
C GLY A 158 5.16 7.26 2.57
N GLY A 159 4.46 6.22 2.19
CA GLY A 159 3.74 5.38 3.13
C GLY A 159 2.30 5.79 3.41
N VAL A 160 1.77 5.16 4.41
CA VAL A 160 0.39 5.33 4.89
C VAL A 160 0.32 6.52 5.85
N VAL A 161 -0.75 7.28 5.75
CA VAL A 161 -1.13 8.27 6.77
C VAL A 161 -2.34 7.71 7.52
N TRP A 162 -2.14 7.34 8.77
CA TRP A 162 -3.16 6.75 9.61
C TRP A 162 -4.04 7.80 10.27
N ALA A 163 -5.32 7.48 10.45
CA ALA A 163 -6.17 8.31 11.28
C ALA A 163 -5.64 8.31 12.73
N PRO A 164 -5.72 9.45 13.46
CA PRO A 164 -5.16 9.59 14.79
C PRO A 164 -5.52 8.46 15.75
N GLN A 165 -6.79 8.10 15.81
CA GLN A 165 -7.27 7.02 16.68
C GLN A 165 -6.66 5.65 16.37
N VAL A 166 -6.24 5.40 15.14
CA VAL A 166 -5.58 4.14 14.75
C VAL A 166 -4.17 4.08 15.32
N ILE A 167 -3.44 5.19 15.32
CA ILE A 167 -2.09 5.27 15.91
C ILE A 167 -2.16 5.07 17.42
N GLU A 168 -3.14 5.67 18.09
CA GLU A 168 -3.35 5.54 19.52
C GLU A 168 -3.70 4.09 19.89
N GLU A 169 -4.69 3.49 19.20
CA GLU A 169 -5.08 2.10 19.40
C GLU A 169 -3.92 1.12 19.16
N ALA A 170 -3.13 1.34 18.12
CA ALA A 170 -1.98 0.51 17.81
C ALA A 170 -0.92 0.52 18.92
N LYS A 171 -0.66 1.69 19.49
CA LYS A 171 0.26 1.86 20.63
C LYS A 171 -0.21 1.08 21.86
N GLU A 172 -1.51 1.08 22.15
CA GLU A 172 -2.10 0.27 23.24
C GLU A 172 -1.92 -1.23 22.98
N HIS A 173 -1.86 -1.64 21.72
CA HIS A 173 -1.64 -3.02 21.29
C HIS A 173 -0.16 -3.38 21.02
N GLY A 174 0.77 -2.46 21.32
CA GLY A 174 2.21 -2.72 21.33
C GLY A 174 2.93 -2.45 20.01
N LEU A 175 2.30 -1.75 19.05
CA LEU A 175 2.97 -1.29 17.84
C LEU A 175 3.17 0.22 17.85
N ILE A 176 4.39 0.66 17.56
CA ILE A 176 4.76 2.08 17.45
C ILE A 176 5.37 2.31 16.08
N LEU A 177 4.81 3.26 15.33
CA LEU A 177 5.40 3.74 14.09
C LEU A 177 6.38 4.86 14.41
N GLY A 178 7.64 4.73 14.01
CA GLY A 178 8.65 5.77 14.10
C GLY A 178 8.47 6.83 13.00
N GLU A 179 8.99 8.04 13.24
CA GLU A 179 9.04 9.11 12.24
C GLU A 179 9.83 8.72 10.98
N ASN A 180 10.71 7.71 11.10
CA ASN A 180 11.45 7.08 10.01
C ASN A 180 10.59 6.11 9.17
N GLY A 181 9.31 5.95 9.48
CA GLY A 181 8.38 5.06 8.76
C GLY A 181 8.54 3.57 9.07
N VAL A 182 9.29 3.21 10.10
CA VAL A 182 9.51 1.83 10.53
C VAL A 182 8.64 1.49 11.73
N LEU A 183 8.06 0.28 11.73
CA LEU A 183 7.31 -0.26 12.88
C LEU A 183 8.26 -0.87 13.92
N TYR A 184 7.93 -0.63 15.18
CA TYR A 184 8.59 -1.20 16.35
C TYR A 184 7.58 -1.96 17.19
N ASP A 185 7.84 -3.25 17.42
CA ASP A 185 6.97 -4.16 18.16
C ASP A 185 7.44 -4.28 19.62
N THR A 186 6.79 -3.56 20.51
CA THR A 186 7.15 -3.58 21.94
C THR A 186 6.89 -4.94 22.61
N LYS A 187 6.01 -5.79 22.02
CA LYS A 187 5.82 -7.17 22.49
C LYS A 187 7.01 -8.06 22.17
N LYS A 188 7.81 -7.69 21.19
CA LYS A 188 9.11 -8.31 20.87
C LYS A 188 10.29 -7.63 21.56
N SER A 189 10.02 -6.71 22.49
CA SER A 189 11.03 -5.90 23.16
C SER A 189 11.79 -4.96 22.22
N GLU A 190 11.21 -4.63 21.07
CA GLU A 190 11.76 -3.62 20.18
C GLU A 190 11.50 -2.22 20.77
N THR A 191 12.48 -1.35 20.64
CA THR A 191 12.40 0.04 21.11
C THR A 191 12.79 0.98 19.98
N LEU A 192 12.26 2.19 20.02
CA LEU A 192 12.70 3.24 19.11
C LEU A 192 14.19 3.51 19.30
N PRO A 193 14.99 3.55 18.23
CA PRO A 193 16.40 3.90 18.29
C PRO A 193 16.60 5.33 18.88
N HIS A 194 17.76 5.56 19.46
CA HIS A 194 18.10 6.89 19.94
C HIS A 194 18.00 7.92 18.80
N GLY A 195 17.26 9.01 19.05
CA GLY A 195 17.04 10.08 18.08
C GLY A 195 15.88 9.83 17.10
N ILE A 196 15.17 8.73 17.20
CA ILE A 196 13.93 8.48 16.45
C ILE A 196 12.74 8.67 17.38
N ASN A 197 11.84 9.59 17.02
CA ASN A 197 10.60 9.82 17.76
C ASN A 197 9.45 8.96 17.19
N PRO A 198 8.41 8.71 17.98
CA PRO A 198 7.15 8.21 17.42
C PRO A 198 6.65 9.19 16.35
N LYS A 199 6.08 8.63 15.27
CA LYS A 199 5.49 9.44 14.21
C LYS A 199 4.39 10.32 14.80
N GLU A 200 4.45 11.61 14.52
CA GLU A 200 3.45 12.56 14.95
C GLU A 200 2.08 12.25 14.36
N VAL A 201 1.06 12.40 15.17
CA VAL A 201 -0.33 12.29 14.79
C VAL A 201 -0.75 13.58 14.09
N MET A 202 -1.52 13.46 13.02
CA MET A 202 -2.05 14.62 12.30
C MET A 202 -2.90 15.48 13.26
N ASP A 203 -2.63 16.78 13.30
CA ASP A 203 -3.38 17.71 14.12
C ASP A 203 -4.79 18.03 13.58
N GLU A 204 -5.65 18.59 14.42
CA GLU A 204 -7.06 18.88 14.05
C GLU A 204 -7.16 19.91 12.92
N ALA A 205 -6.20 20.83 12.78
CA ALA A 205 -6.21 21.79 11.68
C ALA A 205 -5.96 21.10 10.33
N SER A 206 -4.98 20.21 10.30
CA SER A 206 -4.69 19.37 9.13
C SER A 206 -5.84 18.42 8.82
N LEU A 207 -6.46 17.83 9.84
CA LEU A 207 -7.62 16.94 9.69
C LEU A 207 -8.83 17.66 9.11
N SER A 208 -9.05 18.91 9.50
CA SER A 208 -10.17 19.72 8.99
C SER A 208 -10.01 20.10 7.52
N LEU A 209 -8.80 20.07 6.97
CA LEU A 209 -8.52 20.30 5.55
C LEU A 209 -8.72 19.03 4.71
N MET A 210 -8.87 17.88 5.32
CA MET A 210 -9.17 16.64 4.60
C MET A 210 -10.64 16.66 4.20
N GLY A 211 -10.87 16.90 2.90
CA GLY A 211 -12.21 17.00 2.37
C GLY A 211 -13.04 15.72 2.53
N GLU A 212 -14.33 15.90 2.69
CA GLU A 212 -15.31 14.82 2.58
C GLU A 212 -15.73 14.67 1.11
N PRO A 213 -16.02 13.47 0.60
CA PRO A 213 -16.49 13.31 -0.77
C PRO A 213 -17.82 14.00 -0.93
N SER A 214 -17.88 14.94 -1.84
CA SER A 214 -19.14 15.65 -2.17
C SER A 214 -20.06 14.85 -3.08
N ILE A 215 -19.51 13.87 -3.83
CA ILE A 215 -20.26 13.11 -4.84
C ILE A 215 -19.73 11.67 -4.86
N ILE A 216 -20.67 10.71 -4.83
CA ILE A 216 -20.40 9.30 -5.17
C ILE A 216 -20.94 9.09 -6.58
N ASP A 217 -20.05 8.93 -7.55
CA ASP A 217 -20.42 8.57 -8.91
C ASP A 217 -20.35 7.04 -9.06
N ILE A 218 -21.52 6.43 -9.16
CA ILE A 218 -21.65 4.99 -9.39
C ILE A 218 -21.92 4.79 -10.87
N VAL A 219 -20.91 4.30 -11.60
CA VAL A 219 -21.11 3.91 -12.99
C VAL A 219 -22.07 2.73 -13.03
N PRO A 220 -23.22 2.83 -13.70
CA PRO A 220 -24.20 1.75 -13.73
C PRO A 220 -23.62 0.46 -14.31
N ARG A 221 -23.98 -0.67 -13.74
CA ARG A 221 -23.67 -1.97 -14.37
C ARG A 221 -24.37 -2.04 -15.72
N TRP A 222 -23.64 -2.36 -16.76
CA TRP A 222 -24.26 -2.68 -18.06
C TRP A 222 -25.05 -3.99 -17.88
N VAL A 223 -26.36 -3.86 -18.01
CA VAL A 223 -27.24 -5.05 -18.10
C VAL A 223 -27.18 -5.50 -19.55
N SER A 224 -26.50 -6.59 -19.82
CA SER A 224 -26.49 -7.26 -21.14
C SER A 224 -27.78 -8.01 -21.36
#